data_dc26b607187891f9232c364e54bd76fd
#
_entry.id   dc26b607187891f9232c364e54bd76fd
#
_cell.length_a   1.000
_cell.length_b   1.000
_cell.length_c   1.000
_cell.angle_alpha   90.00
_cell.angle_beta   90.00
_cell.angle_gamma   90.00
#
_symmetry.space_group_name_H-M   'P 1'
#
loop_
_entity.id
_entity.type
_entity.pdbx_description
1 polymer ?
#
loop_
_entity_poly.entity_id
_entity_poly.type
_entity_poly.pdbx_seq_one_letter_code
_entity_poly.pdbx_strand_id
1 'polypeptide(L)'
;MIELVNVSKSFSDGAYKHVILRDASVMFPQGKISSIVGRSGLGKSTILKLIFGIESVDSGSILVDGTDVVSASPSVIRDLRRSTMGYVFQTFNLVNALTVEENILLPRFFSQHDPGMMELDYLLKVLDLPKPILKQNVSTISGGEKQRVAIARALINNPTVLLADEPTGNLDLNNERRVIELFRRINDEMGITIISVTHSHAVAEGADMLFSIIEGDIRQISLDDFLV
;
A
#
# COMPACT_ATOMS: atom_id res chain seq x y z
N MET A 1 -2.88 -2.78 -13.40
CA MET A 1 -1.67 -3.61 -13.51
C MET A 1 -0.45 -2.76 -13.17
N ILE A 2 0.50 -3.29 -12.39
CA ILE A 2 1.74 -2.58 -12.05
C ILE A 2 2.93 -3.40 -12.56
N GLU A 3 3.86 -2.71 -13.23
CA GLU A 3 5.04 -3.34 -13.82
C GLU A 3 6.29 -2.52 -13.55
N LEU A 4 7.34 -3.15 -13.06
CA LEU A 4 8.69 -2.61 -12.94
C LEU A 4 9.52 -3.20 -14.10
N VAL A 5 10.24 -2.35 -14.84
CA VAL A 5 11.05 -2.75 -15.98
C VAL A 5 12.48 -2.24 -15.80
N ASN A 6 13.42 -3.17 -15.58
CA ASN A 6 14.85 -2.92 -15.41
C ASN A 6 15.13 -1.82 -14.37
N VAL A 7 14.39 -1.86 -13.24
CA VAL A 7 14.48 -0.84 -12.19
C VAL A 7 15.72 -1.06 -11.34
N SER A 8 16.54 -0.02 -11.23
CA SER A 8 17.65 0.02 -10.27
C SER A 8 17.43 1.13 -9.24
N LYS A 9 17.75 0.84 -7.98
CA LYS A 9 17.68 1.78 -6.87
C LYS A 9 18.76 1.53 -5.85
N SER A 10 19.46 2.59 -5.48
CA SER A 10 20.44 2.57 -4.41
C SER A 10 20.33 3.81 -3.53
N PHE A 11 20.82 3.70 -2.30
CA PHE A 11 21.04 4.83 -1.40
C PHE A 11 22.52 4.95 -1.09
N SER A 12 23.01 6.19 -0.99
CA SER A 12 24.39 6.49 -0.61
C SER A 12 24.41 7.11 0.79
N ASP A 13 25.21 6.53 1.68
CA ASP A 13 25.51 7.10 2.99
C ASP A 13 27.04 7.24 3.10
N GLY A 14 27.51 8.44 2.81
CA GLY A 14 28.93 8.72 2.71
C GLY A 14 29.65 7.88 1.65
N ALA A 15 30.60 7.05 2.07
CA ALA A 15 31.37 6.17 1.18
C ALA A 15 30.64 4.84 0.84
N TYR A 16 29.57 4.51 1.52
CA TYR A 16 28.85 3.25 1.32
C TYR A 16 27.65 3.43 0.42
N LYS A 17 27.54 2.55 -0.60
CA LYS A 17 26.38 2.44 -1.50
C LYS A 17 25.58 1.20 -1.14
N HIS A 18 24.34 1.40 -0.66
CA HIS A 18 23.41 0.31 -0.37
C HIS A 18 22.49 0.11 -1.57
N VAL A 19 22.67 -0.97 -2.31
CA VAL A 19 21.86 -1.32 -3.47
C VAL A 19 20.60 -2.04 -3.00
N ILE A 20 19.44 -1.51 -3.36
CA ILE A 20 18.13 -2.11 -3.07
C ILE A 20 17.66 -2.98 -4.25
N LEU A 21 17.70 -2.40 -5.46
CA LEU A 21 17.32 -3.08 -6.70
C LEU A 21 18.43 -2.92 -7.74
N ARG A 22 18.60 -3.95 -8.56
CA ARG A 22 19.57 -4.01 -9.66
C ARG A 22 18.89 -4.60 -10.89
N ASP A 23 18.52 -3.76 -11.85
CA ASP A 23 17.86 -4.14 -13.11
C ASP A 23 16.65 -5.06 -12.89
N ALA A 24 15.94 -4.86 -11.76
CA ALA A 24 14.84 -5.69 -11.34
C ALA A 24 13.61 -5.49 -12.23
N SER A 25 12.99 -6.60 -12.64
CA SER A 25 11.76 -6.58 -13.43
C SER A 25 10.73 -7.50 -12.81
N VAL A 26 9.52 -6.97 -12.56
CA VAL A 26 8.42 -7.72 -11.96
C VAL A 26 7.08 -7.14 -12.40
N MET A 27 6.08 -8.02 -12.53
CA MET A 27 4.69 -7.63 -12.78
C MET A 27 3.81 -8.08 -11.61
N PHE A 28 3.01 -7.14 -11.09
CA PHE A 28 1.97 -7.41 -10.11
C PHE A 28 0.62 -7.45 -10.85
N PRO A 29 -0.05 -8.63 -10.91
CA PRO A 29 -1.28 -8.80 -11.66
C PRO A 29 -2.42 -7.96 -11.09
N GLN A 30 -3.27 -7.45 -11.98
CA GLN A 30 -4.48 -6.72 -11.60
C GLN A 30 -5.46 -7.64 -10.87
N GLY A 31 -6.17 -7.09 -9.86
CA GLY A 31 -7.18 -7.80 -9.09
C GLY A 31 -6.63 -8.93 -8.20
N LYS A 32 -5.34 -8.92 -7.90
CA LYS A 32 -4.69 -9.90 -7.02
C LYS A 32 -4.11 -9.23 -5.77
N ILE A 33 -3.97 -10.02 -4.71
CA ILE A 33 -3.21 -9.65 -3.51
C ILE A 33 -1.80 -10.19 -3.69
N SER A 34 -0.82 -9.30 -3.83
CA SER A 34 0.59 -9.61 -3.92
C SER A 34 1.32 -9.13 -2.67
N SER A 35 2.13 -9.98 -2.04
CA SER A 35 2.93 -9.59 -0.87
C SER A 35 4.41 -9.72 -1.15
N ILE A 36 5.16 -8.64 -0.90
CA ILE A 36 6.63 -8.64 -0.92
C ILE A 36 7.10 -8.94 0.50
N VAL A 37 7.70 -10.11 0.68
CA VAL A 37 8.09 -10.62 1.99
C VAL A 37 9.60 -10.63 2.16
N GLY A 38 10.05 -10.68 3.42
CA GLY A 38 11.46 -10.78 3.76
C GLY A 38 11.83 -9.99 5.02
N ARG A 39 13.11 -10.08 5.43
CA ARG A 39 13.64 -9.43 6.64
C ARG A 39 13.54 -7.91 6.56
N SER A 40 13.52 -7.27 7.73
CA SER A 40 13.58 -5.80 7.81
C SER A 40 14.89 -5.28 7.18
N GLY A 41 14.82 -4.09 6.55
CA GLY A 41 15.98 -3.46 5.91
C GLY A 41 16.28 -3.90 4.46
N LEU A 42 15.57 -4.88 3.91
CA LEU A 42 15.77 -5.32 2.51
C LEU A 42 15.27 -4.33 1.44
N GLY A 43 14.67 -3.20 1.83
CA GLY A 43 14.17 -2.22 0.87
C GLY A 43 12.73 -2.47 0.39
N LYS A 44 11.95 -3.33 1.05
CA LYS A 44 10.55 -3.62 0.68
C LYS A 44 9.68 -2.36 0.61
N SER A 45 9.71 -1.52 1.65
CA SER A 45 8.97 -0.24 1.68
C SER A 45 9.45 0.73 0.60
N THR A 46 10.72 0.61 0.18
CA THR A 46 11.26 1.41 -0.93
C THR A 46 10.54 1.08 -2.23
N ILE A 47 10.23 -0.20 -2.50
CA ILE A 47 9.49 -0.60 -3.70
C ILE A 47 8.11 0.07 -3.75
N LEU A 48 7.37 0.07 -2.63
CA LEU A 48 6.07 0.75 -2.58
C LEU A 48 6.21 2.26 -2.79
N LYS A 49 7.23 2.88 -2.22
CA LYS A 49 7.51 4.32 -2.39
C LYS A 49 7.90 4.67 -3.83
N LEU A 50 8.64 3.78 -4.52
CA LEU A 50 8.96 3.92 -5.94
C LEU A 50 7.69 3.85 -6.78
N ILE A 51 6.83 2.83 -6.57
CA ILE A 51 5.54 2.68 -7.28
C ILE A 51 4.65 3.90 -7.03
N PHE A 52 4.58 4.38 -5.80
CA PHE A 52 3.78 5.56 -5.45
C PHE A 52 4.40 6.88 -5.92
N GLY A 53 5.63 6.85 -6.46
CA GLY A 53 6.36 8.03 -6.95
C GLY A 53 6.80 9.00 -5.84
N ILE A 54 6.90 8.57 -4.57
CA ILE A 54 7.49 9.35 -3.46
C ILE A 54 9.02 9.32 -3.57
N GLU A 55 9.56 8.17 -3.98
CA GLU A 55 10.99 7.94 -4.17
C GLU A 55 11.29 7.85 -5.67
N SER A 56 12.48 8.26 -6.09
CA SER A 56 12.93 8.15 -7.48
C SER A 56 13.77 6.90 -7.71
N VAL A 57 13.72 6.34 -8.92
CA VAL A 57 14.62 5.27 -9.38
C VAL A 57 15.97 5.85 -9.79
N ASP A 58 17.03 5.03 -9.80
CA ASP A 58 18.31 5.38 -10.42
C ASP A 58 18.25 5.15 -11.94
N SER A 59 17.52 4.09 -12.37
CA SER A 59 17.26 3.76 -13.78
C SER A 59 16.04 2.84 -13.90
N GLY A 60 15.56 2.63 -15.14
CA GLY A 60 14.39 1.82 -15.45
C GLY A 60 13.09 2.60 -15.48
N SER A 61 11.96 1.89 -15.60
CA SER A 61 10.63 2.49 -15.62
C SER A 61 9.66 1.72 -14.73
N ILE A 62 8.61 2.40 -14.26
CA ILE A 62 7.54 1.81 -13.44
C ILE A 62 6.21 2.21 -14.04
N LEU A 63 5.46 1.24 -14.52
CA LEU A 63 4.16 1.43 -15.13
C LEU A 63 3.05 1.17 -14.12
N VAL A 64 2.17 2.14 -13.93
CA VAL A 64 0.93 2.02 -13.14
C VAL A 64 -0.23 2.23 -14.09
N ASP A 65 -1.00 1.18 -14.35
CA ASP A 65 -2.08 1.17 -15.36
C ASP A 65 -1.66 1.80 -16.70
N GLY A 66 -0.44 1.43 -17.16
CA GLY A 66 0.14 1.90 -18.41
C GLY A 66 0.80 3.28 -18.38
N THR A 67 0.71 4.01 -17.26
CA THR A 67 1.39 5.30 -17.08
C THR A 67 2.74 5.09 -16.41
N ASP A 68 3.84 5.53 -17.05
CA ASP A 68 5.17 5.46 -16.46
C ASP A 68 5.38 6.59 -15.43
N VAL A 69 5.42 6.21 -14.15
CA VAL A 69 5.58 7.16 -13.03
C VAL A 69 6.98 7.78 -12.96
N VAL A 70 7.97 7.20 -13.65
CA VAL A 70 9.35 7.71 -13.65
C VAL A 70 9.49 8.92 -14.57
N SER A 71 8.90 8.85 -15.77
CA SER A 71 8.96 9.90 -16.77
C SER A 71 7.79 10.89 -16.72
N ALA A 72 6.74 10.57 -15.93
CA ALA A 72 5.54 11.39 -15.82
C ALA A 72 5.80 12.74 -15.15
N SER A 73 5.06 13.77 -15.58
CA SER A 73 5.09 15.08 -14.94
C SER A 73 4.55 15.01 -13.49
N PRO A 74 4.97 15.94 -12.60
CA PRO A 74 4.45 15.98 -11.24
C PRO A 74 2.92 16.10 -11.14
N SER A 75 2.26 16.69 -12.14
CA SER A 75 0.78 16.75 -12.21
C SER A 75 0.18 15.37 -12.42
N VAL A 76 0.70 14.60 -13.38
CA VAL A 76 0.25 13.23 -13.66
C VAL A 76 0.45 12.31 -12.44
N ILE A 77 1.60 12.41 -11.77
CA ILE A 77 1.85 11.63 -10.53
C ILE A 77 0.86 12.01 -9.43
N ARG A 78 0.54 13.30 -9.26
CA ARG A 78 -0.49 13.73 -8.30
C ARG A 78 -1.86 13.16 -8.64
N ASP A 79 -2.23 13.13 -9.92
CA ASP A 79 -3.52 12.59 -10.36
C ASP A 79 -3.60 11.07 -10.15
N LEU A 80 -2.52 10.32 -10.44
CA LEU A 80 -2.43 8.89 -10.11
C LEU A 80 -2.63 8.63 -8.61
N ARG A 81 -1.99 9.44 -7.74
CA ARG A 81 -2.15 9.31 -6.28
C ARG A 81 -3.54 9.68 -5.79
N ARG A 82 -4.27 10.52 -6.52
CA ARG A 82 -5.62 10.96 -6.16
C ARG A 82 -6.69 9.97 -6.56
N SER A 83 -6.53 9.32 -7.71
CA SER A 83 -7.60 8.53 -8.35
C SER A 83 -7.29 7.05 -8.52
N THR A 84 -6.00 6.68 -8.61
CA THR A 84 -5.59 5.32 -9.00
C THR A 84 -4.95 4.56 -7.85
N MET A 85 -4.20 5.25 -6.99
CA MET A 85 -3.41 4.60 -5.93
C MET A 85 -3.82 5.07 -4.54
N GLY A 86 -4.19 4.13 -3.67
CA GLY A 86 -4.26 4.34 -2.22
C GLY A 86 -2.97 3.87 -1.54
N TYR A 87 -2.58 4.52 -0.43
CA TYR A 87 -1.40 4.13 0.34
C TYR A 87 -1.73 4.02 1.84
N VAL A 88 -1.44 2.86 2.42
CA VAL A 88 -1.54 2.59 3.86
C VAL A 88 -0.13 2.55 4.44
N PHE A 89 0.17 3.49 5.32
CA PHE A 89 1.49 3.63 5.96
C PHE A 89 1.61 2.76 7.22
N GLN A 90 2.80 2.29 7.53
CA GLN A 90 3.10 1.50 8.72
C GLN A 90 2.69 2.21 10.03
N THR A 91 2.84 3.53 10.11
CA THR A 91 2.51 4.35 11.30
C THR A 91 1.15 5.04 11.21
N PHE A 92 0.22 4.51 10.37
CA PHE A 92 -1.11 5.06 10.09
C PHE A 92 -1.10 6.46 9.46
N ASN A 93 -0.21 7.33 9.85
CA ASN A 93 -0.09 8.74 9.42
C ASN A 93 -1.43 9.51 9.47
N LEU A 94 -2.24 9.25 10.52
CA LEU A 94 -3.46 10.00 10.77
C LEU A 94 -3.12 11.37 11.37
N VAL A 95 -3.90 12.38 11.00
CA VAL A 95 -3.75 13.75 11.50
C VAL A 95 -4.44 13.83 12.85
N ASN A 96 -3.67 13.90 13.94
CA ASN A 96 -4.17 13.86 15.33
C ASN A 96 -5.11 15.00 15.69
N ALA A 97 -5.03 16.15 15.00
CA ALA A 97 -5.93 17.28 15.23
C ALA A 97 -7.33 17.10 14.62
N LEU A 98 -7.52 16.09 13.78
CA LEU A 98 -8.74 15.83 13.04
C LEU A 98 -9.53 14.66 13.65
N THR A 99 -10.84 14.67 13.41
CA THR A 99 -11.74 13.55 13.70
C THR A 99 -11.46 12.38 12.74
N VAL A 100 -12.06 11.22 13.00
CA VAL A 100 -12.02 10.06 12.12
C VAL A 100 -12.61 10.41 10.76
N GLU A 101 -13.77 11.07 10.70
CA GLU A 101 -14.42 11.48 9.47
C GLU A 101 -13.52 12.39 8.63
N GLU A 102 -12.96 13.42 9.24
CA GLU A 102 -12.07 14.37 8.57
C GLU A 102 -10.80 13.68 8.04
N ASN A 103 -10.22 12.73 8.79
CA ASN A 103 -9.10 11.94 8.30
C ASN A 103 -9.46 11.08 7.08
N ILE A 104 -10.62 10.41 7.10
CA ILE A 104 -11.08 9.57 5.98
C ILE A 104 -11.32 10.45 4.75
N LEU A 105 -11.97 11.59 4.91
CA LEU A 105 -12.37 12.47 3.82
C LEU A 105 -11.23 13.37 3.31
N LEU A 106 -10.10 13.46 4.02
CA LEU A 106 -8.99 14.35 3.69
C LEU A 106 -8.52 14.24 2.22
N PRO A 107 -8.39 13.06 1.59
CA PRO A 107 -7.98 12.96 0.18
C PRO A 107 -8.97 13.59 -0.80
N ARG A 108 -10.25 13.69 -0.47
CA ARG A 108 -11.28 14.31 -1.32
C ARG A 108 -11.08 15.79 -1.55
N PHE A 109 -10.55 16.50 -0.53
CA PHE A 109 -10.27 17.94 -0.65
C PHE A 109 -9.24 18.27 -1.72
N PHE A 110 -8.42 17.29 -2.10
CA PHE A 110 -7.39 17.44 -3.13
C PHE A 110 -7.83 16.86 -4.48
N SER A 111 -8.99 16.21 -4.56
CA SER A 111 -9.53 15.67 -5.80
C SER A 111 -10.30 16.75 -6.56
N GLN A 112 -9.92 17.06 -7.80
CA GLN A 112 -10.60 18.03 -8.66
C GLN A 112 -11.78 17.42 -9.45
N HIS A 113 -11.86 16.11 -9.49
CA HIS A 113 -12.91 15.36 -10.18
C HIS A 113 -13.61 14.45 -9.19
N ASP A 114 -14.91 14.26 -9.36
CA ASP A 114 -15.68 13.22 -8.68
C ASP A 114 -15.42 11.88 -9.41
N PRO A 115 -14.50 11.01 -8.94
CA PRO A 115 -14.14 9.77 -9.65
C PRO A 115 -15.15 8.64 -9.37
N GLY A 116 -16.45 8.97 -9.13
CA GLY A 116 -17.39 8.00 -8.57
C GLY A 116 -17.00 7.71 -7.12
N MET A 117 -17.06 8.73 -6.27
CA MET A 117 -16.64 8.64 -4.87
C MET A 117 -17.31 7.47 -4.18
N MET A 118 -16.50 6.67 -3.49
CA MET A 118 -17.06 5.61 -2.65
C MET A 118 -17.92 6.21 -1.56
N GLU A 119 -19.14 5.71 -1.41
CA GLU A 119 -20.00 6.18 -0.32
C GLU A 119 -19.35 5.86 1.03
N LEU A 120 -19.28 6.87 1.91
CA LEU A 120 -18.66 6.71 3.22
C LEU A 120 -19.34 5.58 4.03
N ASP A 121 -20.68 5.52 3.99
CA ASP A 121 -21.44 4.50 4.71
C ASP A 121 -21.14 3.07 4.20
N TYR A 122 -20.94 2.89 2.89
CA TYR A 122 -20.50 1.61 2.33
C TYR A 122 -19.08 1.25 2.82
N LEU A 123 -18.17 2.21 2.78
CA LEU A 123 -16.79 1.99 3.22
C LEU A 123 -16.72 1.63 4.71
N LEU A 124 -17.50 2.30 5.57
CA LEU A 124 -17.60 1.96 6.99
C LEU A 124 -18.08 0.52 7.21
N LYS A 125 -19.06 0.07 6.41
CA LYS A 125 -19.58 -1.30 6.47
C LYS A 125 -18.51 -2.32 6.05
N VAL A 126 -17.81 -2.08 4.94
CA VAL A 126 -16.73 -2.98 4.46
C VAL A 126 -15.62 -3.08 5.50
N LEU A 127 -15.30 -1.99 6.19
CA LEU A 127 -14.20 -1.89 7.15
C LEU A 127 -14.59 -2.20 8.60
N ASP A 128 -15.82 -2.65 8.86
CA ASP A 128 -16.35 -2.93 10.19
C ASP A 128 -16.14 -1.74 11.16
N LEU A 129 -16.34 -0.52 10.67
CA LEU A 129 -16.25 0.71 11.46
C LEU A 129 -17.65 1.19 11.84
N PRO A 130 -17.99 1.31 13.15
CA PRO A 130 -19.31 1.79 13.55
C PRO A 130 -19.47 3.28 13.26
N LYS A 131 -20.62 3.69 12.74
CA LYS A 131 -20.87 5.10 12.35
C LYS A 131 -20.57 6.13 13.43
N PRO A 132 -20.82 5.88 14.74
CA PRO A 132 -20.47 6.84 15.81
C PRO A 132 -18.97 7.16 15.91
N ILE A 133 -18.06 6.30 15.41
CA ILE A 133 -16.61 6.54 15.44
C ILE A 133 -16.22 7.79 14.66
N LEU A 134 -16.98 8.16 13.64
CA LEU A 134 -16.69 9.30 12.76
C LEU A 134 -16.46 10.61 13.52
N LYS A 135 -17.20 10.82 14.63
CA LYS A 135 -17.10 12.02 15.45
C LYS A 135 -15.98 11.99 16.49
N GLN A 136 -15.31 10.86 16.65
CA GLN A 136 -14.22 10.73 17.61
C GLN A 136 -12.93 11.33 17.05
N ASN A 137 -12.07 11.81 17.94
CA ASN A 137 -10.72 12.19 17.58
C ASN A 137 -9.86 10.92 17.39
N VAL A 138 -9.02 10.89 16.37
CA VAL A 138 -8.20 9.70 16.07
C VAL A 138 -7.20 9.34 17.17
N SER A 139 -6.88 10.25 18.08
CA SER A 139 -6.03 9.97 19.24
C SER A 139 -6.71 9.07 20.27
N THR A 140 -8.05 9.02 20.30
CA THR A 140 -8.85 8.31 21.32
C THR A 140 -9.28 6.91 20.91
N ILE A 141 -9.09 6.52 19.65
CA ILE A 141 -9.46 5.20 19.13
C ILE A 141 -8.31 4.19 19.24
N SER A 142 -8.64 2.91 19.26
CA SER A 142 -7.67 1.79 19.35
C SER A 142 -6.75 1.68 18.13
N GLY A 143 -5.63 0.95 18.28
CA GLY A 143 -4.69 0.70 17.17
C GLY A 143 -5.35 0.02 15.97
N GLY A 144 -6.20 -0.99 16.20
CA GLY A 144 -6.93 -1.66 15.13
C GLY A 144 -7.95 -0.76 14.43
N GLU A 145 -8.61 0.15 15.17
CA GLU A 145 -9.49 1.18 14.58
C GLU A 145 -8.68 2.19 13.77
N LYS A 146 -7.53 2.65 14.28
CA LYS A 146 -6.62 3.54 13.52
C LYS A 146 -6.20 2.92 12.21
N GLN A 147 -5.88 1.63 12.20
CA GLN A 147 -5.53 0.91 10.97
C GLN A 147 -6.69 0.91 9.99
N ARG A 148 -7.90 0.55 10.42
CA ARG A 148 -9.09 0.56 9.55
C ARG A 148 -9.43 1.97 9.04
N VAL A 149 -9.24 3.01 9.85
CA VAL A 149 -9.38 4.41 9.43
C VAL A 149 -8.32 4.79 8.38
N ALA A 150 -7.07 4.35 8.54
CA ALA A 150 -6.01 4.58 7.55
C ALA A 150 -6.32 3.86 6.21
N ILE A 151 -6.87 2.64 6.26
CA ILE A 151 -7.35 1.92 5.08
C ILE A 151 -8.54 2.65 4.45
N ALA A 152 -9.52 3.11 5.25
CA ALA A 152 -10.66 3.90 4.77
C ALA A 152 -10.19 5.15 4.00
N ARG A 153 -9.25 5.88 4.59
CA ARG A 153 -8.65 7.06 3.94
C ARG A 153 -7.98 6.73 2.62
N ALA A 154 -7.28 5.59 2.54
CA ALA A 154 -6.62 5.17 1.31
C ALA A 154 -7.62 4.77 0.21
N LEU A 155 -8.83 4.30 0.58
CA LEU A 155 -9.86 3.80 -0.34
C LEU A 155 -10.90 4.85 -0.75
N ILE A 156 -11.00 5.98 -0.03
CA ILE A 156 -12.13 6.92 -0.17
C ILE A 156 -12.31 7.51 -1.57
N ASN A 157 -11.23 7.60 -2.34
CA ASN A 157 -11.23 8.05 -3.73
C ASN A 157 -11.38 6.90 -4.74
N ASN A 158 -11.81 5.72 -4.30
CA ASN A 158 -12.04 4.54 -5.15
C ASN A 158 -10.84 4.14 -6.02
N PRO A 159 -9.65 3.93 -5.42
CA PRO A 159 -8.46 3.58 -6.18
C PRO A 159 -8.56 2.18 -6.78
N THR A 160 -7.85 1.94 -7.90
CA THR A 160 -7.70 0.59 -8.48
C THR A 160 -6.58 -0.22 -7.84
N VAL A 161 -5.67 0.46 -7.12
CA VAL A 161 -4.50 -0.13 -6.45
C VAL A 161 -4.41 0.36 -5.02
N LEU A 162 -4.19 -0.56 -4.08
CA LEU A 162 -3.88 -0.28 -2.69
C LEU A 162 -2.45 -0.77 -2.37
N LEU A 163 -1.59 0.16 -2.00
CA LEU A 163 -0.24 -0.12 -1.52
C LEU A 163 -0.24 -0.12 0.01
N ALA A 164 0.24 -1.19 0.65
CA ALA A 164 0.19 -1.34 2.10
C ALA A 164 1.57 -1.66 2.68
N ASP A 165 2.13 -0.69 3.40
CA ASP A 165 3.47 -0.76 4.00
C ASP A 165 3.35 -1.28 5.44
N GLU A 166 3.76 -2.54 5.69
CA GLU A 166 3.71 -3.23 6.98
C GLU A 166 2.34 -3.04 7.70
N PRO A 167 1.21 -3.39 7.04
CA PRO A 167 -0.13 -2.99 7.49
C PRO A 167 -0.55 -3.59 8.83
N THR A 168 0.18 -4.57 9.34
CA THR A 168 -0.13 -5.27 10.60
C THR A 168 0.99 -5.16 11.64
N GLY A 169 2.11 -4.50 11.31
CA GLY A 169 3.32 -4.50 12.13
C GLY A 169 3.17 -3.89 13.54
N ASN A 170 2.13 -3.10 13.78
CA ASN A 170 1.83 -2.47 15.07
C ASN A 170 0.56 -3.04 15.74
N LEU A 171 0.07 -4.20 15.30
CA LEU A 171 -1.17 -4.81 15.75
C LEU A 171 -0.92 -6.10 16.55
N ASP A 172 -1.85 -6.43 17.45
CA ASP A 172 -1.90 -7.77 18.04
C ASP A 172 -2.43 -8.81 17.02
N LEU A 173 -2.24 -10.09 17.32
CA LEU A 173 -2.61 -11.20 16.45
C LEU A 173 -4.08 -11.21 16.02
N ASN A 174 -5.00 -10.75 16.88
CA ASN A 174 -6.42 -10.70 16.54
C ASN A 174 -6.73 -9.60 15.54
N ASN A 175 -6.15 -8.43 15.72
CA ASN A 175 -6.28 -7.31 14.79
C ASN A 175 -5.54 -7.57 13.47
N GLU A 176 -4.41 -8.27 13.51
CA GLU A 176 -3.70 -8.71 12.30
C GLU A 176 -4.60 -9.59 11.41
N ARG A 177 -5.21 -10.65 11.96
CA ARG A 177 -6.14 -11.52 11.22
C ARG A 177 -7.29 -10.74 10.61
N ARG A 178 -7.88 -9.81 11.37
CA ARG A 178 -8.95 -8.93 10.86
C ARG A 178 -8.51 -8.08 9.67
N VAL A 179 -7.27 -7.56 9.68
CA VAL A 179 -6.75 -6.78 8.54
C VAL A 179 -6.53 -7.66 7.31
N ILE A 180 -6.09 -8.92 7.49
CA ILE A 180 -5.93 -9.88 6.38
C ILE A 180 -7.30 -10.21 5.77
N GLU A 181 -8.31 -10.54 6.59
CA GLU A 181 -9.69 -10.78 6.14
C GLU A 181 -10.26 -9.54 5.43
N LEU A 182 -9.93 -8.36 5.94
CA LEU A 182 -10.36 -7.10 5.36
C LEU A 182 -9.74 -6.86 3.97
N PHE A 183 -8.45 -7.15 3.78
CA PHE A 183 -7.80 -7.05 2.48
C PHE A 183 -8.42 -8.03 1.47
N ARG A 184 -8.73 -9.25 1.90
CA ARG A 184 -9.43 -10.22 1.04
C ARG A 184 -10.81 -9.70 0.65
N ARG A 185 -11.60 -9.19 1.59
CA ARG A 185 -12.92 -8.59 1.33
C ARG A 185 -12.84 -7.40 0.36
N ILE A 186 -11.88 -6.47 0.57
CA ILE A 186 -11.64 -5.34 -0.33
C ILE A 186 -11.31 -5.83 -1.75
N ASN A 187 -10.43 -6.84 -1.87
CA ASN A 187 -10.07 -7.40 -3.17
C ASN A 187 -11.26 -8.06 -3.86
N ASP A 188 -12.01 -8.93 -3.14
CA ASP A 188 -13.13 -9.70 -3.69
C ASP A 188 -14.33 -8.82 -4.06
N GLU A 189 -14.72 -7.86 -3.20
CA GLU A 189 -15.92 -7.03 -3.40
C GLU A 189 -15.67 -5.82 -4.30
N MET A 190 -14.44 -5.29 -4.29
CA MET A 190 -14.13 -4.03 -4.98
C MET A 190 -13.19 -4.21 -6.17
N GLY A 191 -12.63 -5.40 -6.38
CA GLY A 191 -11.69 -5.70 -7.46
C GLY A 191 -10.35 -4.96 -7.37
N ILE A 192 -10.02 -4.39 -6.20
CA ILE A 192 -8.81 -3.59 -5.98
C ILE A 192 -7.58 -4.49 -5.98
N THR A 193 -6.56 -4.14 -6.74
CA THR A 193 -5.24 -4.77 -6.68
C THR A 193 -4.54 -4.36 -5.38
N ILE A 194 -4.07 -5.31 -4.60
CA ILE A 194 -3.38 -5.01 -3.33
C ILE A 194 -1.92 -5.44 -3.45
N ILE A 195 -1.00 -4.52 -3.15
CA ILE A 195 0.43 -4.84 -3.01
C ILE A 195 0.83 -4.48 -1.58
N SER A 196 1.19 -5.48 -0.79
CA SER A 196 1.67 -5.28 0.58
C SER A 196 3.14 -5.61 0.71
N VAL A 197 3.80 -4.98 1.66
CA VAL A 197 5.12 -5.41 2.15
C VAL A 197 4.99 -5.83 3.59
N THR A 198 5.61 -6.95 3.96
CA THR A 198 5.47 -7.50 5.30
C THR A 198 6.62 -8.44 5.67
N HIS A 199 6.76 -8.67 6.96
CA HIS A 199 7.53 -9.78 7.53
C HIS A 199 6.65 -10.80 8.26
N SER A 200 5.30 -10.59 8.24
CA SER A 200 4.33 -11.47 8.88
C SER A 200 3.99 -12.67 8.00
N HIS A 201 4.09 -13.88 8.57
CA HIS A 201 3.68 -15.11 7.93
C HIS A 201 2.17 -15.14 7.64
N ALA A 202 1.36 -14.65 8.58
CA ALA A 202 -0.09 -14.62 8.41
C ALA A 202 -0.53 -13.74 7.22
N VAL A 203 0.13 -12.59 7.01
CA VAL A 203 -0.12 -11.74 5.84
C VAL A 203 0.34 -12.42 4.55
N ALA A 204 1.47 -13.12 4.59
CA ALA A 204 1.97 -13.89 3.44
C ALA A 204 1.00 -15.00 3.03
N GLU A 205 0.49 -15.79 4.00
CA GLU A 205 -0.51 -16.83 3.76
C GLU A 205 -1.81 -16.28 3.14
N GLY A 206 -2.18 -15.05 3.46
CA GLY A 206 -3.36 -14.37 2.91
C GLY A 206 -3.20 -13.83 1.48
N ALA A 207 -2.00 -13.86 0.90
CA ALA A 207 -1.74 -13.34 -0.44
C ALA A 207 -1.95 -14.40 -1.54
N ASP A 208 -2.31 -13.93 -2.75
CA ASP A 208 -2.37 -14.80 -3.94
C ASP A 208 -0.98 -15.07 -4.52
N MET A 209 -0.05 -14.11 -4.35
CA MET A 209 1.31 -14.20 -4.87
C MET A 209 2.31 -13.64 -3.86
N LEU A 210 3.43 -14.33 -3.72
CA LEU A 210 4.54 -13.92 -2.86
C LEU A 210 5.76 -13.56 -3.68
N PHE A 211 6.41 -12.48 -3.29
CA PHE A 211 7.65 -12.00 -3.89
C PHE A 211 8.69 -11.74 -2.80
N SER A 212 9.96 -11.86 -3.14
CA SER A 212 11.06 -11.49 -2.25
C SER A 212 12.16 -10.77 -3.01
N ILE A 213 12.90 -9.91 -2.31
CA ILE A 213 14.11 -9.27 -2.86
C ILE A 213 15.28 -10.22 -2.62
N ILE A 214 15.85 -10.74 -3.69
CA ILE A 214 16.98 -11.68 -3.67
C ILE A 214 18.10 -11.08 -4.53
N GLU A 215 19.21 -10.72 -3.91
CA GLU A 215 20.40 -10.15 -4.58
C GLU A 215 20.11 -8.90 -5.43
N GLY A 216 19.11 -8.10 -5.02
CA GLY A 216 18.69 -6.89 -5.73
C GLY A 216 17.67 -7.12 -6.84
N ASP A 217 17.20 -8.35 -7.05
CA ASP A 217 16.12 -8.70 -7.95
C ASP A 217 14.83 -9.03 -7.19
N ILE A 218 13.66 -8.85 -7.83
CA ILE A 218 12.37 -9.19 -7.23
C ILE A 218 11.89 -10.50 -7.84
N ARG A 219 11.86 -11.56 -7.04
CA ARG A 219 11.48 -12.90 -7.52
C ARG A 219 10.20 -13.37 -6.85
N GLN A 220 9.36 -14.02 -7.64
CA GLN A 220 8.23 -14.77 -7.08
C GLN A 220 8.77 -15.99 -6.33
N ILE A 221 8.22 -16.24 -5.15
CA ILE A 221 8.59 -17.36 -4.27
C ILE A 221 7.35 -18.13 -3.84
N SER A 222 7.54 -19.33 -3.32
CA SER A 222 6.50 -20.09 -2.62
C SER A 222 6.42 -19.67 -1.15
N LEU A 223 5.34 -20.06 -0.46
CA LEU A 223 5.23 -19.86 0.99
C LEU A 223 6.31 -20.64 1.74
N ASP A 224 6.65 -21.85 1.29
CA ASP A 224 7.68 -22.69 1.89
C ASP A 224 9.07 -22.01 1.84
N ASP A 225 9.39 -21.29 0.75
CA ASP A 225 10.64 -20.54 0.63
C ASP A 225 10.74 -19.37 1.62
N PHE A 226 9.60 -18.83 2.06
CA PHE A 226 9.56 -17.76 3.05
C PHE A 226 9.70 -18.27 4.49
N LEU A 227 9.30 -19.53 4.76
CA LEU A 227 9.33 -20.14 6.09
C LEU A 227 10.71 -20.67 6.49
N VAL A 228 11.68 -20.73 5.56
CA VAL A 228 13.08 -21.15 5.79
C VAL A 228 13.96 -19.94 6.12
#